data_6eba7adfab5afa205a99a42130878f9b
#
_entry.id   6eba7adfab5afa205a99a42130878f9b
#
_cell.length_a   1.000
_cell.length_b   1.000
_cell.length_c   1.000
_cell.angle_alpha   90.00
_cell.angle_beta   90.00
_cell.angle_gamma   90.00
#
_symmetry.space_group_name_H-M   'P 1'
#
loop_
_entity.id
_entity.type
_entity.pdbx_description
1 polymer ?
#
loop_
_entity_poly.entity_id
_entity_poly.type
_entity_poly.pdbx_seq_one_letter_code
_entity_poly.pdbx_strand_id
1 'polypeptide(L)'
;MFTAYRLHAPVLALVLLAAACSTDQTNPTEDTGIDPAENAAALTDAARGAQVQLSSLHGMRIRLYQSSCATDFAITEFVPVIGPDGKPVLGPDGQPIPARFTVSITGPCNLRPFGAASLSAVQEIVFGPDGTQTLHGEFHYALATGDELYTVFDGTGDAVVDPTAVGFEGWERFTGGTGRFVNARGGARAHGTANLVAGKSVYRTLGVIGY
;
A
#
# COMPACT_ATOMS: atom_id res chain seq x y z
N MET A 1 -21.68 -21.26 -24.03
CA MET A 1 -22.83 -20.45 -23.61
C MET A 1 -22.48 -19.96 -22.21
N PHE A 2 -21.82 -18.81 -22.12
CA PHE A 2 -21.31 -18.26 -20.83
C PHE A 2 -22.33 -17.25 -20.33
N THR A 3 -22.96 -17.59 -19.22
CA THR A 3 -23.91 -16.71 -18.53
C THR A 3 -23.12 -15.73 -17.66
N ALA A 4 -23.15 -14.46 -18.03
CA ALA A 4 -22.53 -13.39 -17.24
C ALA A 4 -23.32 -13.21 -15.93
N TYR A 5 -22.72 -13.57 -14.80
CA TYR A 5 -23.22 -13.22 -13.49
C TYR A 5 -22.98 -11.72 -13.24
N ARG A 6 -24.06 -10.95 -13.30
CA ARG A 6 -24.06 -9.59 -12.77
C ARG A 6 -24.12 -9.67 -11.27
N LEU A 7 -23.01 -9.38 -10.60
CA LEU A 7 -22.99 -9.13 -9.16
C LEU A 7 -23.79 -7.85 -8.89
N HIS A 8 -25.00 -8.04 -8.39
CA HIS A 8 -25.77 -6.97 -7.75
C HIS A 8 -25.17 -6.79 -6.36
N ALA A 9 -24.59 -5.63 -6.09
CA ALA A 9 -24.18 -5.24 -4.76
C ALA A 9 -25.39 -5.26 -3.80
N PRO A 10 -25.37 -6.00 -2.70
CA PRO A 10 -26.37 -5.83 -1.67
C PRO A 10 -26.07 -4.52 -0.95
N VAL A 11 -27.05 -3.62 -1.00
CA VAL A 11 -27.11 -2.40 -0.19
C VAL A 11 -27.11 -2.83 1.27
N LEU A 12 -26.01 -2.63 1.96
CA LEU A 12 -25.90 -2.77 3.39
C LEU A 12 -26.69 -1.62 4.01
N ALA A 13 -27.89 -1.91 4.52
CA ALA A 13 -28.71 -0.97 5.25
C ALA A 13 -28.05 -0.73 6.62
N LEU A 14 -27.26 0.35 6.71
CA LEU A 14 -26.67 0.82 7.95
C LEU A 14 -27.70 1.71 8.66
N VAL A 15 -28.03 1.33 9.87
CA VAL A 15 -28.88 2.08 10.81
C VAL A 15 -28.20 3.41 11.12
N LEU A 16 -28.84 4.51 10.71
CA LEU A 16 -28.49 5.87 11.07
C LEU A 16 -28.88 6.13 12.52
N LEU A 17 -27.91 6.26 13.40
CA LEU A 17 -28.07 7.01 14.65
C LEU A 17 -27.49 8.40 14.43
N ALA A 18 -28.40 9.34 14.31
CA ALA A 18 -28.08 10.76 14.29
C ALA A 18 -27.59 11.20 15.67
N ALA A 19 -26.40 11.79 15.72
CA ALA A 19 -26.02 12.67 16.82
C ALA A 19 -25.41 13.95 16.24
N ALA A 20 -25.93 15.04 16.73
CA ALA A 20 -25.84 16.40 16.24
C ALA A 20 -24.46 17.04 16.31
N CYS A 21 -24.23 17.92 15.35
CA CYS A 21 -23.49 19.19 15.37
C CYS A 21 -22.38 19.40 16.40
N SER A 22 -21.17 19.54 15.91
CA SER A 22 -20.31 20.64 16.29
C SER A 22 -19.41 21.02 15.13
N THR A 23 -19.67 22.18 14.54
CA THR A 23 -18.80 22.87 13.61
C THR A 23 -17.60 23.40 14.38
N ASP A 24 -16.45 22.77 14.18
CA ASP A 24 -15.18 23.44 14.43
C ASP A 24 -14.25 23.08 13.27
N GLN A 25 -14.23 23.95 12.27
CA GLN A 25 -13.24 23.95 11.20
C GLN A 25 -11.94 24.50 11.78
N THR A 26 -11.20 23.69 12.50
CA THR A 26 -9.77 23.94 12.69
C THR A 26 -9.06 23.42 11.46
N ASN A 27 -8.64 24.38 10.64
CA ASN A 27 -7.70 24.21 9.56
C ASN A 27 -6.52 23.32 10.05
N PRO A 28 -6.24 22.14 9.45
CA PRO A 28 -5.05 21.40 9.82
C PRO A 28 -3.87 22.20 9.33
N THR A 29 -3.29 22.98 10.24
CA THR A 29 -1.94 23.51 10.09
C THR A 29 -1.06 22.31 9.79
N GLU A 30 -0.37 22.31 8.65
CA GLU A 30 0.64 21.33 8.27
C GLU A 30 1.71 21.30 9.38
N ASP A 31 1.49 20.47 10.38
CA ASP A 31 2.56 20.10 11.32
C ASP A 31 3.46 19.10 10.60
N THR A 32 4.47 19.63 9.92
CA THR A 32 5.56 18.87 9.28
C THR A 32 6.58 18.42 10.33
N GLY A 33 6.20 18.35 11.59
CA GLY A 33 7.01 17.88 12.70
C GLY A 33 7.29 16.38 12.62
N ILE A 34 8.16 15.97 11.69
CA ILE A 34 8.78 14.64 11.73
C ILE A 34 9.79 14.69 12.88
N ASP A 35 9.55 13.90 13.94
CA ASP A 35 10.45 13.78 15.08
C ASP A 35 11.85 13.36 14.56
N PRO A 36 12.92 14.13 14.85
CA PRO A 36 14.27 13.78 14.44
C PRO A 36 14.75 12.41 14.94
N ALA A 37 14.20 11.92 16.06
CA ALA A 37 14.52 10.61 16.63
C ALA A 37 13.87 9.47 15.80
N GLU A 38 12.64 9.66 15.33
CA GLU A 38 11.94 8.71 14.45
C GLU A 38 12.64 8.61 13.09
N ASN A 39 13.10 9.73 12.55
CA ASN A 39 13.92 9.76 11.34
C ASN A 39 15.27 9.03 11.50
N ALA A 40 15.94 9.17 12.66
CA ALA A 40 17.22 8.51 12.92
C ALA A 40 17.06 6.98 13.06
N ALA A 41 15.98 6.51 13.69
CA ALA A 41 15.67 5.09 13.82
C ALA A 41 15.31 4.48 12.46
N ALA A 42 14.45 5.15 11.67
CA ALA A 42 14.08 4.72 10.33
C ALA A 42 15.27 4.68 9.36
N LEU A 43 16.20 5.65 9.47
CA LEU A 43 17.45 5.65 8.68
C LEU A 43 18.38 4.49 9.09
N THR A 44 18.40 4.12 10.37
CA THR A 44 19.24 3.00 10.85
C THR A 44 18.68 1.66 10.37
N ASP A 45 17.38 1.46 10.38
CA ASP A 45 16.72 0.25 9.89
C ASP A 45 16.75 0.19 8.34
N ALA A 46 16.53 1.32 7.67
CA ALA A 46 16.72 1.44 6.22
C ALA A 46 18.16 1.12 5.82
N ALA A 47 19.15 1.56 6.61
CA ALA A 47 20.55 1.24 6.40
C ALA A 47 20.87 -0.25 6.61
N ARG A 48 20.21 -0.93 7.56
CA ARG A 48 20.37 -2.38 7.77
C ARG A 48 19.77 -3.19 6.62
N GLY A 49 18.58 -2.86 6.15
CA GLY A 49 17.99 -3.49 4.97
C GLY A 49 18.76 -3.16 3.68
N ALA A 50 19.35 -1.98 3.60
CA ALA A 50 20.16 -1.50 2.49
C ALA A 50 21.61 -2.04 2.51
N GLN A 51 22.12 -2.61 3.61
CA GLN A 51 23.51 -3.12 3.69
C GLN A 51 23.81 -4.18 2.64
N VAL A 52 22.81 -4.94 2.20
CA VAL A 52 22.96 -5.91 1.10
C VAL A 52 23.00 -5.21 -0.27
N GLN A 53 22.54 -3.96 -0.38
CA GLN A 53 22.45 -3.24 -1.65
C GLN A 53 23.46 -2.09 -1.82
N LEU A 54 24.13 -1.64 -0.77
CA LEU A 54 25.10 -0.54 -0.88
C LEU A 54 26.28 -0.88 -1.81
N SER A 55 26.66 -2.14 -1.92
CA SER A 55 27.68 -2.59 -2.89
C SER A 55 27.21 -2.42 -4.35
N SER A 56 25.91 -2.49 -4.62
CA SER A 56 25.34 -2.30 -5.96
C SER A 56 25.15 -0.83 -6.35
N LEU A 57 25.31 0.11 -5.39
CA LEU A 57 25.17 1.54 -5.62
C LEU A 57 26.49 2.24 -5.99
N HIS A 58 27.57 1.47 -6.22
CA HIS A 58 28.89 2.04 -6.58
C HIS A 58 28.77 2.83 -7.89
N GLY A 59 29.14 4.10 -7.87
CA GLY A 59 29.07 4.99 -9.04
C GLY A 59 27.71 5.63 -9.30
N MET A 60 26.69 5.35 -8.49
CA MET A 60 25.36 5.94 -8.60
C MET A 60 25.22 7.24 -7.79
N ARG A 61 24.30 8.11 -8.22
CA ARG A 61 23.87 9.27 -7.43
C ARG A 61 22.90 8.78 -6.35
N ILE A 62 23.36 8.74 -5.10
CA ILE A 62 22.54 8.32 -3.95
C ILE A 62 21.75 9.52 -3.40
N ARG A 63 20.45 9.32 -3.15
CA ARG A 63 19.54 10.31 -2.56
C ARG A 63 18.69 9.69 -1.47
N LEU A 64 18.37 10.47 -0.46
CA LEU A 64 17.26 10.17 0.44
C LEU A 64 15.96 10.15 -0.39
N TYR A 65 15.16 9.11 -0.20
CA TYR A 65 13.86 8.94 -0.83
C TYR A 65 12.76 8.96 0.23
N GLN A 66 11.72 9.72 -0.04
CA GLN A 66 10.53 9.76 0.76
C GLN A 66 9.31 9.85 -0.15
N SER A 67 8.29 9.02 0.08
CA SER A 67 7.03 9.18 -0.61
C SER A 67 5.88 9.39 0.37
N SER A 68 4.81 10.02 -0.14
CA SER A 68 3.52 10.12 0.53
C SER A 68 2.45 9.96 -0.54
N CYS A 69 1.59 8.95 -0.37
CA CYS A 69 0.55 8.58 -1.34
C CYS A 69 -0.81 8.51 -0.67
N ALA A 70 -1.82 8.95 -1.41
CA ALA A 70 -3.23 8.75 -1.09
C ALA A 70 -3.87 8.02 -2.29
N THR A 71 -4.38 6.81 -2.07
CA THR A 71 -4.75 5.92 -3.16
C THR A 71 -6.16 5.37 -3.01
N ASP A 72 -6.75 5.05 -4.14
CA ASP A 72 -7.95 4.23 -4.26
C ASP A 72 -7.51 2.81 -4.63
N PHE A 73 -8.22 1.80 -4.13
CA PHE A 73 -8.00 0.42 -4.53
C PHE A 73 -9.32 -0.30 -4.82
N ALA A 74 -9.26 -1.29 -5.71
CA ALA A 74 -10.38 -2.14 -6.06
C ALA A 74 -9.93 -3.60 -6.10
N ILE A 75 -10.75 -4.50 -5.54
CA ILE A 75 -10.51 -5.94 -5.64
C ILE A 75 -10.81 -6.37 -7.07
N THR A 76 -9.81 -6.98 -7.72
CA THR A 76 -9.90 -7.47 -9.09
C THR A 76 -10.04 -9.00 -9.15
N GLU A 77 -9.56 -9.69 -8.10
CA GLU A 77 -9.70 -11.13 -7.95
C GLU A 77 -9.96 -11.47 -6.48
N PHE A 78 -10.80 -12.47 -6.23
CA PHE A 78 -11.11 -13.00 -4.92
C PHE A 78 -11.01 -14.53 -4.97
N VAL A 79 -10.19 -15.10 -4.07
CA VAL A 79 -10.06 -16.56 -3.90
C VAL A 79 -10.48 -16.91 -2.49
N PRO A 80 -11.55 -17.70 -2.29
CA PRO A 80 -12.01 -18.12 -0.97
C PRO A 80 -11.17 -19.27 -0.41
N VAL A 81 -11.20 -19.43 0.91
CA VAL A 81 -10.79 -20.68 1.57
C VAL A 81 -11.76 -21.80 1.16
N ILE A 82 -11.22 -22.93 0.71
CA ILE A 82 -12.01 -24.11 0.33
C ILE A 82 -11.94 -25.14 1.44
N GLY A 83 -13.09 -25.60 1.91
CA GLY A 83 -13.22 -26.64 2.89
C GLY A 83 -12.97 -28.06 2.32
N PRO A 84 -12.93 -29.08 3.19
CA PRO A 84 -12.67 -30.46 2.77
C PRO A 84 -13.78 -31.05 1.88
N ASP A 85 -14.97 -30.45 1.87
CA ASP A 85 -16.09 -30.82 1.00
C ASP A 85 -16.04 -30.14 -0.38
N GLY A 86 -14.96 -29.38 -0.67
CA GLY A 86 -14.76 -28.65 -1.91
C GLY A 86 -15.59 -27.38 -2.03
N LYS A 87 -16.23 -26.91 -0.96
CA LYS A 87 -17.03 -25.69 -0.95
C LYS A 87 -16.30 -24.55 -0.23
N PRO A 88 -16.63 -23.29 -0.54
CA PRO A 88 -16.11 -22.15 0.21
C PRO A 88 -16.51 -22.22 1.68
N VAL A 89 -15.54 -21.99 2.57
CA VAL A 89 -15.79 -21.82 4.00
C VAL A 89 -16.46 -20.46 4.20
N LEU A 90 -17.57 -20.45 4.93
CA LEU A 90 -18.31 -19.21 5.22
C LEU A 90 -17.94 -18.66 6.59
N GLY A 91 -17.82 -17.35 6.67
CA GLY A 91 -17.66 -16.60 7.91
C GLY A 91 -18.98 -16.50 8.69
N PRO A 92 -18.94 -15.84 9.87
CA PRO A 92 -20.14 -15.65 10.71
C PRO A 92 -21.23 -14.80 10.03
N ASP A 93 -20.85 -13.99 9.05
CA ASP A 93 -21.73 -13.15 8.22
C ASP A 93 -22.33 -13.89 7.01
N GLY A 94 -21.99 -15.18 6.85
CA GLY A 94 -22.41 -16.02 5.71
C GLY A 94 -21.67 -15.73 4.41
N GLN A 95 -20.63 -14.88 4.43
CA GLN A 95 -19.79 -14.63 3.27
C GLN A 95 -18.59 -15.59 3.24
N PRO A 96 -18.06 -15.93 2.04
CA PRO A 96 -16.85 -16.74 1.93
C PRO A 96 -15.66 -16.05 2.59
N ILE A 97 -14.92 -16.81 3.42
CA ILE A 97 -13.67 -16.33 4.01
C ILE A 97 -12.61 -16.20 2.91
N PRO A 98 -11.93 -15.04 2.79
CA PRO A 98 -10.87 -14.88 1.80
C PRO A 98 -9.63 -15.70 2.17
N ALA A 99 -9.07 -16.41 1.19
CA ALA A 99 -7.71 -16.92 1.25
C ALA A 99 -6.75 -15.93 0.62
N ARG A 100 -7.19 -15.27 -0.46
CA ARG A 100 -6.37 -14.32 -1.22
C ARG A 100 -7.24 -13.29 -1.93
N PHE A 101 -6.72 -12.05 -2.01
CA PHE A 101 -7.20 -11.02 -2.93
C PHE A 101 -6.10 -10.61 -3.89
N THR A 102 -6.49 -10.18 -5.10
CA THR A 102 -5.70 -9.30 -5.95
C THR A 102 -6.40 -7.95 -6.02
N VAL A 103 -5.64 -6.89 -5.79
CA VAL A 103 -6.17 -5.52 -5.83
C VAL A 103 -5.41 -4.69 -6.85
N SER A 104 -6.13 -3.84 -7.57
CA SER A 104 -5.55 -2.73 -8.33
C SER A 104 -5.53 -1.48 -7.44
N ILE A 105 -4.42 -0.74 -7.44
CA ILE A 105 -4.22 0.46 -6.63
C ILE A 105 -3.85 1.61 -7.57
N THR A 106 -4.49 2.76 -7.40
CA THR A 106 -4.16 3.97 -8.17
C THR A 106 -4.27 5.21 -7.29
N GLY A 107 -3.49 6.23 -7.58
CA GLY A 107 -3.63 7.50 -6.88
C GLY A 107 -2.44 8.45 -7.00
N PRO A 108 -2.59 9.66 -6.47
CA PRO A 108 -1.51 10.64 -6.45
C PRO A 108 -0.48 10.32 -5.36
N CYS A 109 0.78 10.57 -5.69
CA CYS A 109 1.92 10.49 -4.79
C CYS A 109 2.79 11.76 -4.89
N ASN A 110 3.49 12.06 -3.81
CA ASN A 110 4.60 13.02 -3.80
C ASN A 110 5.88 12.27 -3.47
N LEU A 111 6.82 12.21 -4.43
CA LEU A 111 8.09 11.51 -4.30
C LEU A 111 9.21 12.53 -4.07
N ARG A 112 9.68 12.70 -2.86
CA ARG A 112 10.84 13.57 -2.58
C ARG A 112 12.15 12.83 -2.83
N PRO A 113 13.10 13.40 -3.59
CA PRO A 113 13.15 14.78 -4.10
C PRO A 113 12.62 14.96 -5.54
N PHE A 114 11.78 14.07 -6.07
CA PHE A 114 11.43 14.00 -7.50
C PHE A 114 10.14 14.73 -7.87
N GLY A 115 9.24 14.97 -6.91
CA GLY A 115 8.00 15.71 -7.10
C GLY A 115 6.76 14.82 -7.23
N ALA A 116 5.71 15.39 -7.82
CA ALA A 116 4.43 14.71 -7.99
C ALA A 116 4.54 13.54 -8.98
N ALA A 117 3.83 12.46 -8.66
CA ALA A 117 3.70 11.28 -9.50
C ALA A 117 2.28 10.71 -9.41
N SER A 118 1.90 9.94 -10.41
CA SER A 118 0.74 9.05 -10.37
C SER A 118 1.22 7.64 -10.09
N LEU A 119 0.60 6.97 -9.12
CA LEU A 119 0.82 5.56 -8.83
C LEU A 119 -0.20 4.71 -9.56
N SER A 120 0.26 3.60 -10.12
CA SER A 120 -0.54 2.42 -10.45
C SER A 120 0.16 1.17 -9.92
N ALA A 121 -0.60 0.24 -9.32
CA ALA A 121 -0.04 -0.98 -8.79
C ALA A 121 -1.03 -2.14 -8.87
N VAL A 122 -0.48 -3.36 -8.86
CA VAL A 122 -1.22 -4.59 -8.62
C VAL A 122 -0.60 -5.25 -7.39
N GLN A 123 -1.44 -5.61 -6.43
CA GLN A 123 -0.99 -6.21 -5.18
C GLN A 123 -1.79 -7.46 -4.87
N GLU A 124 -1.10 -8.51 -4.49
CA GLU A 124 -1.67 -9.73 -3.91
C GLU A 124 -1.66 -9.61 -2.39
N ILE A 125 -2.77 -10.01 -1.77
CA ILE A 125 -2.97 -10.04 -0.32
C ILE A 125 -3.37 -11.47 0.05
N VAL A 126 -2.53 -12.17 0.80
CA VAL A 126 -2.77 -13.53 1.28
C VAL A 126 -3.08 -13.49 2.78
N PHE A 127 -4.16 -14.14 3.18
CA PHE A 127 -4.59 -14.18 4.58
C PHE A 127 -4.04 -15.41 5.29
N GLY A 128 -3.40 -15.18 6.43
CA GLY A 128 -2.99 -16.22 7.36
C GLY A 128 -4.19 -16.76 8.16
N PRO A 129 -4.01 -17.92 8.83
CA PRO A 129 -5.05 -18.54 9.64
C PRO A 129 -5.43 -17.71 10.89
N ASP A 130 -4.56 -16.81 11.31
CA ASP A 130 -4.74 -15.86 12.42
C ASP A 130 -5.33 -14.51 11.95
N GLY A 131 -5.64 -14.39 10.66
CA GLY A 131 -6.14 -13.15 10.04
C GLY A 131 -5.06 -12.13 9.68
N THR A 132 -3.80 -12.40 9.95
CA THR A 132 -2.69 -11.57 9.45
C THR A 132 -2.62 -11.62 7.93
N GLN A 133 -2.02 -10.60 7.33
CA GLN A 133 -1.93 -10.47 5.89
C GLN A 133 -0.47 -10.46 5.43
N THR A 134 -0.18 -11.18 4.36
CA THR A 134 1.07 -11.03 3.60
C THR A 134 0.76 -10.28 2.32
N LEU A 135 1.54 -9.25 2.04
CA LEU A 135 1.34 -8.32 0.94
C LEU A 135 2.52 -8.44 -0.03
N HIS A 136 2.21 -8.63 -1.32
CA HIS A 136 3.20 -8.59 -2.38
C HIS A 136 2.65 -7.81 -3.56
N GLY A 137 3.42 -6.85 -4.12
CA GLY A 137 2.91 -6.03 -5.22
C GLY A 137 3.97 -5.39 -6.07
N GLU A 138 3.60 -5.08 -7.31
CA GLU A 138 4.41 -4.32 -8.26
C GLU A 138 3.81 -2.92 -8.40
N PHE A 139 4.64 -1.90 -8.18
CA PHE A 139 4.25 -0.50 -8.16
C PHE A 139 4.97 0.27 -9.26
N HIS A 140 4.22 1.10 -9.94
CA HIS A 140 4.66 1.94 -11.03
C HIS A 140 4.30 3.39 -10.74
N TYR A 141 5.32 4.24 -10.61
CA TYR A 141 5.18 5.68 -10.40
C TYR A 141 5.51 6.42 -11.70
N ALA A 142 4.52 7.07 -12.30
CA ALA A 142 4.70 7.93 -13.45
C ALA A 142 4.84 9.39 -12.99
N LEU A 143 6.03 9.98 -13.16
CA LEU A 143 6.30 11.36 -12.75
C LEU A 143 5.82 12.36 -13.80
N ALA A 144 5.50 13.56 -13.36
CA ALA A 144 5.13 14.67 -14.24
C ALA A 144 6.23 15.05 -15.28
N THR A 145 7.48 14.63 -15.04
CA THR A 145 8.61 14.81 -15.97
C THR A 145 8.63 13.81 -17.13
N GLY A 146 7.76 12.79 -17.10
CA GLY A 146 7.76 11.69 -18.05
C GLY A 146 8.70 10.52 -17.69
N ASP A 147 9.48 10.64 -16.62
CA ASP A 147 10.26 9.53 -16.08
C ASP A 147 9.34 8.59 -15.27
N GLU A 148 9.67 7.31 -15.23
CA GLU A 148 8.93 6.30 -14.49
C GLU A 148 9.84 5.56 -13.52
N LEU A 149 9.33 5.24 -12.32
CA LEU A 149 10.03 4.48 -11.30
C LEU A 149 9.24 3.19 -11.01
N TYR A 150 9.92 2.05 -11.05
CA TYR A 150 9.35 0.73 -10.80
C TYR A 150 9.85 0.18 -9.48
N THR A 151 8.94 -0.40 -8.71
CA THR A 151 9.25 -0.98 -7.41
C THR A 151 8.49 -2.28 -7.18
N VAL A 152 9.01 -3.09 -6.27
CA VAL A 152 8.30 -4.25 -5.71
C VAL A 152 8.15 -4.01 -4.22
N PHE A 153 6.93 -4.17 -3.72
CA PHE A 153 6.59 -4.09 -2.31
C PHE A 153 6.37 -5.48 -1.74
N ASP A 154 6.99 -5.75 -0.60
CA ASP A 154 6.79 -6.95 0.22
C ASP A 154 6.50 -6.50 1.66
N GLY A 155 5.42 -7.00 2.25
CA GLY A 155 5.02 -6.53 3.58
C GLY A 155 3.98 -7.41 4.26
N THR A 156 3.50 -6.89 5.39
CA THR A 156 2.46 -7.49 6.21
C THR A 156 1.37 -6.46 6.52
N GLY A 157 0.15 -6.94 6.66
CA GLY A 157 -0.96 -6.17 7.17
C GLY A 157 -1.46 -6.77 8.48
N ASP A 158 -2.03 -5.91 9.32
CA ASP A 158 -2.65 -6.33 10.57
C ASP A 158 -3.87 -7.21 10.32
N ALA A 159 -4.24 -8.00 11.32
CA ALA A 159 -5.54 -8.67 11.30
C ALA A 159 -6.67 -7.64 11.24
N VAL A 160 -7.70 -7.93 10.42
CA VAL A 160 -8.83 -7.00 10.23
C VAL A 160 -9.74 -7.02 11.44
N VAL A 161 -9.46 -6.17 12.42
CA VAL A 161 -10.32 -5.92 13.59
C VAL A 161 -11.31 -4.79 13.28
N ASP A 162 -10.79 -3.70 12.69
CA ASP A 162 -11.59 -2.58 12.19
C ASP A 162 -11.34 -2.42 10.68
N PRO A 163 -12.31 -2.71 9.81
CA PRO A 163 -12.13 -2.61 8.37
C PRO A 163 -11.96 -1.16 7.86
N THR A 164 -12.18 -0.16 8.70
CA THR A 164 -11.96 1.25 8.35
C THR A 164 -10.52 1.73 8.60
N ALA A 165 -9.71 0.94 9.33
CA ALA A 165 -8.35 1.33 9.72
C ALA A 165 -7.43 0.10 9.88
N VAL A 166 -7.12 -0.58 8.78
CA VAL A 166 -6.18 -1.72 8.75
C VAL A 166 -4.77 -1.22 8.50
N GLY A 167 -3.90 -1.37 9.50
CA GLY A 167 -2.49 -1.03 9.39
C GLY A 167 -1.72 -1.98 8.49
N PHE A 168 -0.70 -1.48 7.82
CA PHE A 168 0.25 -2.30 7.08
C PHE A 168 1.64 -1.68 7.07
N GLU A 169 2.66 -2.53 6.96
CA GLU A 169 4.06 -2.12 6.82
C GLU A 169 4.82 -3.07 5.91
N GLY A 170 5.96 -2.63 5.40
CA GLY A 170 6.79 -3.47 4.54
C GLY A 170 7.97 -2.74 3.94
N TRP A 171 8.54 -3.35 2.93
CA TRP A 171 9.68 -2.83 2.18
C TRP A 171 9.32 -2.65 0.71
N GLU A 172 9.66 -1.49 0.20
CA GLU A 172 9.60 -1.16 -1.21
C GLU A 172 11.02 -1.19 -1.78
N ARG A 173 11.26 -2.07 -2.74
CA ARG A 173 12.56 -2.23 -3.41
C ARG A 173 12.49 -1.63 -4.81
N PHE A 174 13.41 -0.72 -5.13
CA PHE A 174 13.51 -0.13 -6.47
C PHE A 174 14.10 -1.15 -7.46
N THR A 175 13.39 -1.38 -8.56
CA THR A 175 13.76 -2.39 -9.58
C THR A 175 14.23 -1.76 -10.88
N GLY A 176 14.10 -0.44 -11.03
CA GLY A 176 14.46 0.31 -12.22
C GLY A 176 13.42 1.35 -12.59
N GLY A 177 13.33 1.66 -13.87
CA GLY A 177 12.37 2.62 -14.41
C GLY A 177 12.76 3.09 -15.80
N THR A 178 12.28 4.28 -16.18
CA THR A 178 12.67 4.95 -17.43
C THR A 178 13.40 6.26 -17.14
N GLY A 179 13.95 6.90 -18.17
CA GLY A 179 14.65 8.17 -18.04
C GLY A 179 15.77 8.09 -17.00
N ARG A 180 15.72 8.97 -15.99
CA ARG A 180 16.74 9.00 -14.92
C ARG A 180 16.74 7.73 -14.03
N PHE A 181 15.68 6.93 -14.05
CA PHE A 181 15.53 5.76 -13.19
C PHE A 181 15.85 4.42 -13.85
N VAL A 182 16.38 4.42 -15.08
CA VAL A 182 16.73 3.17 -15.81
C VAL A 182 17.55 2.20 -14.95
N ASN A 183 18.45 2.71 -14.13
CA ASN A 183 19.29 1.91 -13.25
C ASN A 183 18.92 2.06 -11.78
N ALA A 184 17.73 2.56 -11.46
CA ALA A 184 17.34 2.82 -10.07
C ALA A 184 17.44 1.54 -9.22
N ARG A 185 18.10 1.67 -8.05
CA ARG A 185 18.31 0.62 -7.05
C ARG A 185 18.16 1.23 -5.67
N GLY A 186 17.97 0.37 -4.68
CA GLY A 186 17.80 0.76 -3.30
C GLY A 186 16.46 0.31 -2.76
N GLY A 187 15.99 0.93 -1.68
CA GLY A 187 14.70 0.58 -1.09
C GLY A 187 14.28 1.54 -0.01
N ALA A 188 13.05 1.39 0.39
CA ALA A 188 12.40 2.21 1.41
C ALA A 188 11.51 1.34 2.31
N ARG A 189 11.45 1.66 3.61
CA ARG A 189 10.42 1.13 4.49
C ARG A 189 9.12 1.87 4.21
N ALA A 190 8.04 1.13 4.09
CA ALA A 190 6.70 1.65 3.91
C ALA A 190 5.82 1.31 5.11
N HIS A 191 4.92 2.23 5.48
CA HIS A 191 3.86 2.00 6.44
C HIS A 191 2.63 2.81 6.03
N GLY A 192 1.46 2.32 6.39
CA GLY A 192 0.22 2.97 6.02
C GLY A 192 -1.01 2.37 6.66
N THR A 193 -2.15 2.90 6.26
CA THR A 193 -3.47 2.45 6.71
C THR A 193 -4.40 2.34 5.51
N ALA A 194 -5.15 1.26 5.45
CA ALA A 194 -6.19 1.00 4.46
C ALA A 194 -7.58 1.05 5.11
N ASN A 195 -8.51 1.74 4.44
CA ASN A 195 -9.94 1.68 4.73
C ASN A 195 -10.59 0.76 3.71
N LEU A 196 -10.86 -0.49 4.12
CA LEU A 196 -11.41 -1.52 3.22
C LEU A 196 -12.84 -1.22 2.80
N VAL A 197 -13.59 -0.47 3.64
CA VAL A 197 -14.97 -0.08 3.34
C VAL A 197 -15.01 0.99 2.26
N ALA A 198 -14.10 1.95 2.33
CA ALA A 198 -14.03 3.06 1.37
C ALA A 198 -13.20 2.73 0.12
N GLY A 199 -12.45 1.63 0.11
CA GLY A 199 -11.49 1.31 -0.96
C GLY A 199 -10.35 2.32 -1.07
N LYS A 200 -9.87 2.85 0.07
CA LYS A 200 -8.85 3.91 0.12
C LYS A 200 -7.70 3.53 1.02
N SER A 201 -6.49 3.97 0.66
CA SER A 201 -5.36 3.87 1.56
C SER A 201 -4.48 5.12 1.54
N VAL A 202 -3.76 5.32 2.63
CA VAL A 202 -2.71 6.32 2.74
C VAL A 202 -1.45 5.63 3.23
N TYR A 203 -0.31 5.94 2.64
CA TYR A 203 0.96 5.40 3.09
C TYR A 203 2.12 6.35 2.85
N ARG A 204 3.20 6.10 3.56
CA ARG A 204 4.47 6.82 3.46
C ARG A 204 5.61 5.83 3.36
N THR A 205 6.66 6.24 2.64
CA THR A 205 7.90 5.47 2.58
C THR A 205 9.08 6.36 2.92
N LEU A 206 10.11 5.75 3.50
CA LEU A 206 11.39 6.41 3.79
C LEU A 206 12.54 5.44 3.49
N GLY A 207 13.53 5.90 2.72
CA GLY A 207 14.67 5.06 2.34
C GLY A 207 15.71 5.78 1.51
N VAL A 208 16.43 5.01 0.73
CA VAL A 208 17.51 5.52 -0.15
C VAL A 208 17.35 4.97 -1.56
N ILE A 209 17.60 5.82 -2.54
CA ILE A 209 17.60 5.46 -3.96
C ILE A 209 18.94 5.87 -4.59
N GLY A 210 19.54 4.95 -5.36
CA GLY A 210 20.64 5.22 -6.28
C GLY A 210 20.13 5.20 -7.72
N TYR A 211 20.55 6.16 -8.57
CA TYR A 211 20.14 6.27 -9.96
C TYR A 211 21.16 7.06 -10.80
#